data_b592e814258e6eb790abdaa5e928d8e6
#
_entry.id   b592e814258e6eb790abdaa5e928d8e6
#
_cell.length_a   1.000
_cell.length_b   1.000
_cell.length_c   1.000
_cell.angle_alpha   90.00
_cell.angle_beta   90.00
_cell.angle_gamma   90.00
#
_symmetry.space_group_name_H-M   'P 1'
#
loop_
_entity.id
_entity.type
_entity.pdbx_description
1 polymer ?
#
loop_
_entity_poly.entity_id
_entity_poly.type
_entity_poly.pdbx_seq_one_letter_code
_entity_poly.pdbx_strand_id
1 'polypeptide(L)'
;MLKKFTNKKGFTLMEMLIVVAIIAILVAIAIPTFSGQIEKANQATDAANCRAAYAEAVLNALENDGVGSATTDSTMKSDKWDKLIDTKDIGGVPVTDIAKTKGKTMTVSVAANGTVTFAATT
;
A
#
# COMPACT_ATOMS: atom_id res chain seq x y z
N MET A 1 1.33 -53.13 -1.25
CA MET A 1 2.06 -51.99 -1.74
C MET A 1 2.01 -50.80 -0.81
N LEU A 2 0.88 -50.20 -0.67
CA LEU A 2 0.73 -49.03 0.21
C LEU A 2 1.08 -49.32 1.66
N LYS A 3 0.92 -50.56 2.10
CA LYS A 3 1.28 -50.94 3.46
C LYS A 3 2.74 -50.68 3.79
N LYS A 4 3.61 -50.78 2.81
CA LYS A 4 5.02 -50.52 3.06
C LYS A 4 5.32 -49.07 3.36
N PHE A 5 4.49 -48.17 2.89
CA PHE A 5 4.65 -46.74 3.12
C PHE A 5 4.00 -46.28 4.39
N THR A 6 3.16 -47.11 4.99
CA THR A 6 2.47 -46.75 6.22
C THR A 6 3.20 -47.15 7.47
N ASN A 7 4.22 -48.03 7.34
CA ASN A 7 4.87 -48.55 8.53
C ASN A 7 5.85 -47.55 9.11
N LYS A 8 6.09 -47.68 10.35
CA LYS A 8 7.19 -47.11 11.13
C LYS A 8 7.47 -45.62 11.02
N LYS A 9 7.48 -45.07 9.83
CA LYS A 9 7.84 -43.67 9.64
C LYS A 9 6.66 -42.80 9.27
N GLY A 10 5.51 -43.34 9.44
CA GLY A 10 4.32 -42.59 9.65
C GLY A 10 3.50 -42.21 8.44
N PHE A 11 4.03 -41.63 7.42
CA PHE A 11 3.18 -41.06 6.39
C PHE A 11 2.98 -41.97 5.20
N THR A 12 1.73 -42.18 4.83
CA THR A 12 1.39 -42.87 3.60
C THR A 12 1.42 -41.89 2.43
N LEU A 13 1.49 -42.44 1.23
CA LEU A 13 1.35 -41.66 0.01
C LEU A 13 0.00 -40.93 -0.03
N MET A 14 -1.07 -41.62 0.39
CA MET A 14 -2.41 -41.01 0.44
C MET A 14 -2.49 -39.84 1.40
N GLU A 15 -1.87 -39.94 2.56
CA GLU A 15 -1.85 -38.84 3.53
C GLU A 15 -1.16 -37.62 2.96
N MET A 16 -0.03 -37.79 2.28
CA MET A 16 0.67 -36.71 1.67
C MET A 16 -0.13 -36.09 0.50
N LEU A 17 -0.78 -36.92 -0.30
CA LEU A 17 -1.62 -36.42 -1.39
C LEU A 17 -2.79 -35.60 -0.88
N ILE A 18 -3.45 -36.05 0.18
CA ILE A 18 -4.57 -35.31 0.78
C ILE A 18 -4.09 -33.96 1.32
N VAL A 19 -2.97 -33.93 2.03
CA VAL A 19 -2.41 -32.70 2.59
C VAL A 19 -2.08 -31.71 1.49
N VAL A 20 -1.40 -32.15 0.47
CA VAL A 20 -1.02 -31.29 -0.67
C VAL A 20 -2.27 -30.77 -1.39
N ALA A 21 -3.28 -31.61 -1.56
CA ALA A 21 -4.53 -31.20 -2.21
C ALA A 21 -5.26 -30.13 -1.40
N ILE A 22 -5.32 -30.27 -0.08
CA ILE A 22 -5.95 -29.28 0.80
C ILE A 22 -5.20 -27.96 0.74
N ILE A 23 -3.87 -28.01 0.83
CA ILE A 23 -3.04 -26.80 0.73
C ILE A 23 -3.25 -26.10 -0.59
N ALA A 24 -3.30 -26.85 -1.69
CA ALA A 24 -3.51 -26.29 -3.04
C ALA A 24 -4.85 -25.55 -3.14
N ILE A 25 -5.91 -26.12 -2.59
CA ILE A 25 -7.23 -25.48 -2.58
C ILE A 25 -7.22 -24.20 -1.75
N LEU A 26 -6.64 -24.25 -0.56
CA LEU A 26 -6.58 -23.10 0.33
C LEU A 26 -5.77 -21.96 -0.29
N VAL A 27 -4.65 -22.28 -0.91
CA VAL A 27 -3.80 -21.29 -1.59
C VAL A 27 -4.54 -20.68 -2.79
N ALA A 28 -5.26 -21.49 -3.55
CA ALA A 28 -6.02 -21.01 -4.71
C ALA A 28 -7.08 -19.97 -4.32
N ILE A 29 -7.68 -20.11 -3.15
CA ILE A 29 -8.66 -19.16 -2.63
C ILE A 29 -7.97 -17.94 -2.02
N ALA A 30 -6.89 -18.16 -1.29
CA ALA A 30 -6.22 -17.13 -0.50
C ALA A 30 -5.51 -16.08 -1.37
N ILE A 31 -4.83 -16.48 -2.43
CA ILE A 31 -4.03 -15.56 -3.24
C ILE A 31 -4.84 -14.41 -3.81
N PRO A 32 -5.94 -14.62 -4.56
CA PRO A 32 -6.69 -13.49 -5.10
C PRO A 32 -7.31 -12.59 -4.02
N THR A 33 -7.72 -13.17 -2.88
CA THR A 33 -8.27 -12.42 -1.77
C THR A 33 -7.21 -11.53 -1.12
N PHE A 34 -6.03 -12.09 -0.87
CA PHE A 34 -4.92 -11.34 -0.28
C PHE A 34 -4.41 -10.22 -1.17
N SER A 35 -4.35 -10.45 -2.48
CA SER A 35 -3.87 -9.43 -3.41
C SER A 35 -4.69 -8.15 -3.35
N GLY A 36 -6.01 -8.27 -3.28
CA GLY A 36 -6.90 -7.13 -3.12
C GLY A 36 -6.71 -6.40 -1.80
N GLN A 37 -6.53 -7.14 -0.71
CA GLN A 37 -6.32 -6.56 0.62
C GLN A 37 -4.96 -5.87 0.73
N ILE A 38 -3.93 -6.44 0.13
CA ILE A 38 -2.59 -5.83 0.11
C ILE A 38 -2.62 -4.52 -0.66
N GLU A 39 -3.27 -4.49 -1.81
CA GLU A 39 -3.40 -3.25 -2.60
C GLU A 39 -4.15 -2.17 -1.82
N LYS A 40 -5.23 -2.54 -1.14
CA LYS A 40 -5.98 -1.63 -0.28
C LYS A 40 -5.11 -1.06 0.84
N ALA A 41 -4.32 -1.92 1.49
CA ALA A 41 -3.39 -1.51 2.53
C ALA A 41 -2.29 -0.60 1.99
N ASN A 42 -1.78 -0.89 0.80
CA ASN A 42 -0.77 -0.05 0.15
C ASN A 42 -1.31 1.35 -0.14
N GLN A 43 -2.52 1.44 -0.66
CA GLN A 43 -3.15 2.74 -0.93
C GLN A 43 -3.43 3.52 0.35
N ALA A 44 -3.87 2.85 1.41
CA ALA A 44 -4.09 3.49 2.71
C ALA A 44 -2.77 4.01 3.30
N THR A 45 -1.69 3.26 3.17
CA THR A 45 -0.36 3.67 3.61
C THR A 45 0.13 4.89 2.82
N ASP A 46 -0.05 4.86 1.50
CA ASP A 46 0.33 5.99 0.65
C ASP A 46 -0.45 7.26 1.03
N ALA A 47 -1.74 7.14 1.29
CA ALA A 47 -2.56 8.26 1.72
C ALA A 47 -2.07 8.82 3.07
N ALA A 48 -1.74 7.95 4.02
CA ALA A 48 -1.21 8.36 5.32
C ALA A 48 0.12 9.09 5.17
N ASN A 49 1.00 8.60 4.30
CA ASN A 49 2.29 9.24 4.04
C ASN A 49 2.10 10.61 3.37
N CYS A 50 1.17 10.73 2.44
CA CYS A 50 0.85 12.02 1.82
C CYS A 50 0.30 13.01 2.85
N ARG A 51 -0.57 12.57 3.75
CA ARG A 51 -1.10 13.43 4.83
C ARG A 51 0.00 13.87 5.78
N ALA A 52 0.93 13.01 6.13
CA ALA A 52 2.05 13.36 6.98
C ALA A 52 2.97 14.38 6.31
N ALA A 53 3.28 14.18 5.04
CA ALA A 53 4.08 15.14 4.27
C ALA A 53 3.38 16.49 4.12
N TYR A 54 2.06 16.49 3.94
CA TYR A 54 1.27 17.72 3.91
C TYR A 54 1.38 18.47 5.24
N ALA A 55 1.24 17.77 6.36
CA ALA A 55 1.35 18.40 7.67
C ALA A 55 2.74 19.04 7.88
N GLU A 56 3.76 18.36 7.46
CA GLU A 56 5.13 18.87 7.51
C GLU A 56 5.33 20.06 6.58
N ALA A 57 4.79 20.00 5.37
CA ALA A 57 4.85 21.12 4.42
C ALA A 57 4.15 22.37 4.98
N VAL A 58 3.03 22.19 5.69
CA VAL A 58 2.32 23.29 6.34
C VAL A 58 3.17 23.90 7.46
N LEU A 59 3.82 23.08 8.28
CA LEU A 59 4.72 23.59 9.32
C LEU A 59 5.87 24.38 8.70
N ASN A 60 6.47 23.88 7.65
CA ASN A 60 7.52 24.59 6.93
C ASN A 60 7.02 25.91 6.34
N ALA A 61 5.78 25.92 5.86
CA ALA A 61 5.17 27.15 5.34
C ALA A 61 4.94 28.20 6.44
N LEU A 62 4.57 27.76 7.64
CA LEU A 62 4.40 28.68 8.76
C LEU A 62 5.70 29.34 9.20
N GLU A 63 6.81 28.63 9.01
CA GLU A 63 8.15 29.14 9.33
C GLU A 63 8.74 30.02 8.23
N ASN A 64 8.28 29.87 7.00
CA ASN A 64 8.89 30.48 5.80
C ASN A 64 7.90 31.32 5.00
N ASP A 65 7.21 32.24 5.68
CA ASP A 65 6.34 33.24 5.03
C ASP A 65 5.25 32.66 4.12
N GLY A 66 4.72 31.51 4.50
CA GLY A 66 3.61 30.88 3.78
C GLY A 66 4.02 29.93 2.67
N VAL A 67 5.30 29.70 2.48
CA VAL A 67 5.79 28.74 1.45
C VAL A 67 6.51 27.60 2.14
N GLY A 68 6.07 26.38 1.87
CA GLY A 68 6.68 25.21 2.47
C GLY A 68 6.59 23.99 1.55
N SER A 69 7.46 23.04 1.79
CA SER A 69 7.41 21.76 1.11
C SER A 69 7.94 20.65 2.01
N ALA A 70 7.50 19.45 1.76
CA ALA A 70 8.00 18.26 2.42
C ALA A 70 7.86 17.07 1.46
N THR A 71 8.66 16.06 1.68
CA THR A 71 8.64 14.83 0.88
C THR A 71 8.28 13.66 1.78
N THR A 72 7.51 12.71 1.27
CA THR A 72 7.17 11.51 2.04
C THR A 72 8.43 10.73 2.40
N ASP A 73 8.45 10.20 3.61
CA ASP A 73 9.59 9.41 4.09
C ASP A 73 9.75 8.09 3.33
N SER A 74 8.67 7.59 2.79
CA SER A 74 8.65 6.30 2.09
C SER A 74 8.16 6.47 0.66
N THR A 75 8.62 5.58 -0.20
CA THR A 75 8.14 5.55 -1.59
C THR A 75 6.69 5.06 -1.65
N MET A 76 5.97 5.53 -2.65
CA MET A 76 4.60 5.10 -2.90
C MET A 76 4.57 3.61 -3.22
N LYS A 77 3.61 2.92 -2.65
CA LYS A 77 3.45 1.47 -2.78
C LYS A 77 2.48 1.08 -3.89
N SER A 78 1.71 2.04 -4.40
CA SER A 78 0.75 1.80 -5.46
C SER A 78 0.69 3.00 -6.40
N ASP A 79 0.31 2.76 -7.66
CA ASP A 79 0.06 3.81 -8.65
C ASP A 79 -1.39 4.30 -8.64
N LYS A 80 -2.25 3.68 -7.82
CA LYS A 80 -3.69 3.84 -7.91
C LYS A 80 -4.32 4.27 -6.59
N TRP A 81 -5.56 4.70 -6.67
CA TRP A 81 -6.39 5.05 -5.53
C TRP A 81 -7.74 4.34 -5.52
N ASP A 82 -7.92 3.33 -6.37
CA ASP A 82 -9.21 2.67 -6.62
C ASP A 82 -9.70 1.78 -5.49
N LYS A 83 -8.84 1.44 -4.55
CA LYS A 83 -9.17 0.61 -3.38
C LYS A 83 -9.24 1.40 -2.08
N LEU A 84 -8.99 2.68 -2.13
CA LEU A 84 -8.96 3.51 -0.94
C LEU A 84 -10.37 3.72 -0.40
N ILE A 85 -10.57 3.45 0.90
CA ILE A 85 -11.86 3.66 1.56
C ILE A 85 -12.05 5.13 1.94
N ASP A 86 -11.02 5.73 2.50
CA ASP A 86 -11.05 7.12 2.92
C ASP A 86 -10.48 8.01 1.81
N THR A 87 -11.38 8.65 1.08
CA THR A 87 -11.03 9.52 -0.05
C THR A 87 -11.07 10.99 0.31
N LYS A 88 -10.93 11.31 1.60
CA LYS A 88 -10.94 12.71 2.05
C LYS A 88 -9.80 13.50 1.42
N ASP A 89 -10.06 14.75 1.19
CA ASP A 89 -9.09 15.66 0.63
C ASP A 89 -7.85 15.82 1.53
N ILE A 90 -6.73 16.05 0.90
CA ILE A 90 -5.48 16.37 1.58
C ILE A 90 -5.15 17.82 1.18
N GLY A 91 -5.27 18.74 2.12
CA GLY A 91 -4.99 20.15 1.83
C GLY A 91 -5.91 20.78 0.79
N GLY A 92 -7.14 20.27 0.67
CA GLY A 92 -8.09 20.75 -0.33
C GLY A 92 -7.97 20.07 -1.69
N VAL A 93 -7.03 19.13 -1.85
CA VAL A 93 -6.87 18.36 -3.08
C VAL A 93 -7.50 17.00 -2.86
N PRO A 94 -8.50 16.60 -3.67
CA PRO A 94 -9.06 15.25 -3.58
C PRO A 94 -7.95 14.21 -3.74
N VAL A 95 -7.94 13.21 -2.86
CA VAL A 95 -6.87 12.21 -2.91
C VAL A 95 -6.80 11.50 -4.26
N THR A 96 -7.95 11.32 -4.90
CA THR A 96 -8.03 10.67 -6.21
C THR A 96 -7.38 11.49 -7.34
N ASP A 97 -7.19 12.79 -7.12
CA ASP A 97 -6.55 13.68 -8.10
C ASP A 97 -5.03 13.76 -7.93
N ILE A 98 -4.50 13.16 -6.87
CA ILE A 98 -3.07 13.12 -6.62
C ILE A 98 -2.44 12.07 -7.52
N ALA A 99 -1.67 12.52 -8.50
CA ALA A 99 -0.91 11.61 -9.35
C ALA A 99 0.27 11.05 -8.57
N LYS A 100 0.43 9.74 -8.56
CA LYS A 100 1.55 9.10 -7.87
C LYS A 100 2.18 8.01 -8.73
N THR A 101 3.41 7.70 -8.43
CA THR A 101 4.17 6.65 -9.12
C THR A 101 4.73 5.68 -8.09
N LYS A 102 4.43 4.41 -8.26
CA LYS A 102 4.96 3.36 -7.39
C LYS A 102 6.49 3.39 -7.39
N GLY A 103 7.08 3.29 -6.22
CA GLY A 103 8.53 3.29 -6.05
C GLY A 103 9.17 4.68 -5.98
N LYS A 104 8.37 5.73 -6.07
CA LYS A 104 8.87 7.11 -5.95
C LYS A 104 8.26 7.79 -4.73
N THR A 105 8.99 8.74 -4.17
CA THR A 105 8.46 9.57 -3.09
C THR A 105 7.58 10.68 -3.66
N MET A 106 6.76 11.25 -2.80
CA MET A 106 5.85 12.33 -3.17
C MET A 106 6.30 13.60 -2.46
N THR A 107 6.45 14.69 -3.20
CA THR A 107 6.71 16.00 -2.64
C THR A 107 5.42 16.79 -2.57
N VAL A 108 5.12 17.33 -1.41
CA VAL A 108 3.98 18.21 -1.18
C VAL A 108 4.50 19.62 -1.04
N SER A 109 3.91 20.56 -1.76
CA SER A 109 4.31 21.95 -1.72
C SER A 109 3.11 22.84 -1.39
N VAL A 110 3.31 23.78 -0.50
CA VAL A 110 2.31 24.80 -0.10
C VAL A 110 2.81 26.14 -0.61
N ALA A 111 2.00 26.81 -1.40
CA ALA A 111 2.31 28.15 -1.91
C ALA A 111 1.82 29.22 -0.96
N ALA A 112 2.32 30.45 -1.11
CA ALA A 112 1.95 31.58 -0.25
C ALA A 112 0.44 31.89 -0.26
N ASN A 113 -0.25 31.56 -1.35
CA ASN A 113 -1.69 31.73 -1.47
C ASN A 113 -2.50 30.57 -0.90
N GLY A 114 -1.85 29.58 -0.29
CA GLY A 114 -2.49 28.41 0.28
C GLY A 114 -2.70 27.26 -0.70
N THR A 115 -2.29 27.38 -1.94
CA THR A 115 -2.41 26.30 -2.94
C THR A 115 -1.47 25.15 -2.58
N VAL A 116 -2.02 23.94 -2.57
CA VAL A 116 -1.26 22.72 -2.27
C VAL A 116 -1.07 21.92 -3.56
N THR A 117 0.15 21.48 -3.82
CA THR A 117 0.46 20.64 -4.98
C THR A 117 1.20 19.38 -4.55
N PHE A 118 0.96 18.30 -5.26
CA PHE A 118 1.59 17.01 -5.06
C PHE A 118 2.33 16.61 -6.34
N ALA A 119 3.60 16.23 -6.20
CA ALA A 119 4.41 15.80 -7.33
C ALA A 119 5.26 14.60 -6.95
N ALA A 120 5.31 13.60 -7.84
CA ALA A 120 6.20 12.47 -7.64
C ALA A 120 7.63 12.93 -7.88
N THR A 121 8.53 12.58 -6.98
CA THR A 121 9.95 12.88 -7.13
C THR A 121 10.60 11.91 -8.12
N THR A 122 11.58 12.38 -8.79
CA THR A 122 12.34 11.56 -9.75
C THR A 122 13.37 10.69 -9.04
#